data_8265fcf15114f786575847a497a77d8f
#
_entry.id   8265fcf15114f786575847a497a77d8f
#
_cell.length_a   1.000
_cell.length_b   1.000
_cell.length_c   1.000
_cell.angle_alpha   90.00
_cell.angle_beta   90.00
_cell.angle_gamma   90.00
#
_symmetry.space_group_name_H-M   'P 1'
#
loop_
_entity.id
_entity.type
_entity.pdbx_description
1 polymer ?
#
loop_
_entity_poly.entity_id
_entity_poly.type
_entity_poly.pdbx_seq_one_letter_code
_entity_poly.pdbx_strand_id
1 'polypeptide(L)'
;MLGLNPHAGENGKIGKEEQDHIKPAIKELRKKNINVSMPISADTAFSRKSLKEADAYLGMYHDQVLPVLKTLSFGNSINITLGIPIIRTSVDHGVALDIAGTNKSDPSSLILAIKTAKKLI
;
A
#
# COMPACT_ATOMS: atom_id res chain seq x y z
N MET A 1 -6.73 -2.40 -7.65
CA MET A 1 -5.80 -1.32 -8.08
C MET A 1 -6.50 0.01 -7.92
N LEU A 2 -5.85 1.02 -7.33
CA LEU A 2 -6.42 2.37 -7.22
C LEU A 2 -6.25 3.14 -8.54
N GLY A 3 -7.12 4.11 -8.80
CA GLY A 3 -6.91 5.11 -9.85
C GLY A 3 -5.85 6.14 -9.42
N LEU A 4 -5.23 6.82 -10.36
CA LEU A 4 -4.31 7.93 -10.10
C LEU A 4 -5.10 9.21 -9.79
N ASN A 5 -6.11 9.48 -10.62
CA ASN A 5 -6.92 10.68 -10.52
C ASN A 5 -8.10 10.51 -9.54
N PRO A 6 -8.64 11.60 -9.00
CA PRO A 6 -9.89 11.56 -8.25
C PRO A 6 -10.99 10.83 -9.04
N HIS A 7 -11.81 10.04 -8.34
CA HIS A 7 -12.88 9.23 -8.93
C HIS A 7 -12.44 8.34 -10.10
N ALA A 8 -11.16 7.87 -10.05
CA ALA A 8 -10.54 7.08 -11.12
C ALA A 8 -10.68 7.74 -12.52
N GLY A 9 -10.53 9.08 -12.57
CA GLY A 9 -10.51 9.88 -13.78
C GLY A 9 -11.86 10.17 -14.41
N GLU A 10 -12.98 9.72 -13.85
CA GLU A 10 -14.35 9.91 -14.38
C GLU A 10 -14.44 9.72 -15.92
N ASN A 11 -13.96 8.59 -16.40
CA ASN A 11 -13.89 8.28 -17.83
C ASN A 11 -13.11 9.30 -18.68
N GLY A 12 -12.07 9.89 -18.09
CA GLY A 12 -11.19 10.84 -18.76
C GLY A 12 -11.59 12.31 -18.62
N LYS A 13 -12.62 12.62 -17.82
CA LYS A 13 -13.05 14.01 -17.57
C LYS A 13 -12.13 14.73 -16.59
N ILE A 14 -11.58 14.02 -15.61
CA ILE A 14 -10.68 14.57 -14.58
C ILE A 14 -9.21 14.31 -14.97
N GLY A 15 -8.94 13.18 -15.63
CA GLY A 15 -7.63 12.81 -16.13
C GLY A 15 -7.74 11.61 -17.07
N LYS A 16 -6.75 11.39 -17.93
CA LYS A 16 -6.75 10.31 -18.92
C LYS A 16 -5.82 9.15 -18.57
N GLU A 17 -5.03 9.26 -17.52
CA GLU A 17 -4.00 8.30 -17.14
C GLU A 17 -4.59 6.91 -16.85
N GLU A 18 -5.81 6.84 -16.32
CA GLU A 18 -6.50 5.57 -16.15
C GLU A 18 -6.80 4.90 -17.49
N GLN A 19 -7.14 5.68 -18.52
CA GLN A 19 -7.45 5.16 -19.85
C GLN A 19 -6.19 4.83 -20.63
N ASP A 20 -5.20 5.72 -20.58
CA ASP A 20 -4.02 5.67 -21.45
C ASP A 20 -2.97 4.69 -20.91
N HIS A 21 -2.91 4.50 -19.58
CA HIS A 21 -1.85 3.70 -18.95
C HIS A 21 -2.39 2.59 -18.03
N ILE A 22 -3.26 2.90 -17.07
CA ILE A 22 -3.64 1.95 -16.02
C ILE A 22 -4.51 0.82 -16.57
N LYS A 23 -5.56 1.13 -17.33
CA LYS A 23 -6.44 0.11 -17.94
C LYS A 23 -5.71 -0.81 -18.92
N PRO A 24 -4.82 -0.33 -19.79
CA PRO A 24 -3.97 -1.20 -20.60
C PRO A 24 -3.09 -2.12 -19.76
N ALA A 25 -2.41 -1.61 -18.72
CA ALA A 25 -1.60 -2.43 -17.84
C ALA A 25 -2.42 -3.53 -17.12
N ILE A 26 -3.63 -3.22 -16.66
CA ILE A 26 -4.54 -4.20 -16.06
C ILE A 26 -4.89 -5.31 -17.07
N LYS A 27 -5.15 -4.96 -18.34
CA LYS A 27 -5.43 -5.96 -19.38
C LYS A 27 -4.26 -6.91 -19.57
N GLU A 28 -3.03 -6.41 -19.59
CA GLU A 28 -1.82 -7.24 -19.70
C GLU A 28 -1.61 -8.14 -18.47
N LEU A 29 -1.86 -7.64 -17.26
CA LEU A 29 -1.78 -8.42 -16.04
C LEU A 29 -2.81 -9.57 -16.02
N ARG A 30 -4.04 -9.30 -16.49
CA ARG A 30 -5.10 -10.32 -16.59
C ARG A 30 -4.75 -11.42 -17.59
N LYS A 31 -4.07 -11.10 -18.69
CA LYS A 31 -3.53 -12.12 -19.63
C LYS A 31 -2.50 -13.06 -18.96
N LYS A 32 -1.84 -12.57 -17.92
CA LYS A 32 -0.90 -13.36 -17.08
C LYS A 32 -1.60 -14.05 -15.90
N ASN A 33 -2.93 -14.17 -15.92
CA ASN A 33 -3.75 -14.77 -14.86
C ASN A 33 -3.65 -14.07 -13.50
N ILE A 34 -3.29 -12.77 -13.47
CA ILE A 34 -3.33 -11.98 -12.25
C ILE A 34 -4.71 -11.35 -12.15
N ASN A 35 -5.46 -11.67 -11.08
CA ASN A 35 -6.79 -11.11 -10.85
C ASN A 35 -6.68 -9.68 -10.34
N VAL A 36 -6.78 -8.71 -11.24
CA VAL A 36 -6.69 -7.29 -10.92
C VAL A 36 -8.02 -6.60 -11.21
N SER A 37 -8.54 -5.83 -10.24
CA SER A 37 -9.71 -4.99 -10.43
C SER A 37 -9.43 -3.89 -11.47
N MET A 38 -10.46 -3.40 -12.14
CA MET A 38 -10.37 -2.11 -12.83
C MET A 38 -10.01 -1.01 -11.83
N PRO A 39 -9.50 0.15 -12.30
CA PRO A 39 -9.16 1.24 -11.39
C PRO A 39 -10.38 1.64 -10.56
N ILE A 40 -10.21 1.65 -9.24
CA ILE A 40 -11.25 2.07 -8.29
C ILE A 40 -10.88 3.41 -7.68
N SER A 41 -11.87 4.18 -7.30
CA SER A 41 -11.69 5.46 -6.64
C SER A 41 -11.04 5.26 -5.26
N ALA A 42 -9.99 6.02 -4.94
CA ALA A 42 -9.24 5.83 -3.71
C ALA A 42 -10.04 6.16 -2.44
N ASP A 43 -10.95 7.13 -2.52
CA ASP A 43 -11.82 7.56 -1.42
C ASP A 43 -12.81 6.48 -0.94
N THR A 44 -13.18 5.54 -1.81
CA THR A 44 -14.11 4.45 -1.50
C THR A 44 -13.45 3.08 -1.41
N ALA A 45 -12.20 2.97 -1.85
CA ALA A 45 -11.47 1.71 -1.98
C ALA A 45 -11.32 0.94 -0.67
N PHE A 46 -11.17 1.65 0.45
CA PHE A 46 -10.87 1.06 1.76
C PHE A 46 -12.11 0.89 2.65
N SER A 47 -13.29 0.78 2.06
CA SER A 47 -14.49 0.44 2.80
C SER A 47 -14.36 -0.95 3.44
N ARG A 48 -15.08 -1.19 4.56
CA ARG A 48 -15.07 -2.50 5.24
C ARG A 48 -15.43 -3.67 4.32
N LYS A 49 -16.27 -3.43 3.31
CA LYS A 49 -16.62 -4.42 2.31
C LYS A 49 -15.42 -4.68 1.39
N SER A 50 -14.86 -3.64 0.80
CA SER A 50 -13.73 -3.76 -0.13
C SER A 50 -12.51 -4.41 0.50
N LEU A 51 -12.22 -4.11 1.78
CA LEU A 51 -11.12 -4.72 2.53
C LEU A 51 -11.25 -6.25 2.71
N LYS A 52 -12.46 -6.80 2.57
CA LYS A 52 -12.69 -8.26 2.62
C LYS A 52 -12.63 -8.93 1.24
N GLU A 53 -12.69 -8.15 0.17
CA GLU A 53 -12.80 -8.65 -1.20
C GLU A 53 -11.45 -8.66 -1.94
N ALA A 54 -10.39 -8.10 -1.36
CA ALA A 54 -9.09 -7.98 -2.00
C ALA A 54 -7.95 -8.45 -1.09
N ASP A 55 -7.01 -9.19 -1.67
CA ASP A 55 -5.80 -9.65 -0.98
C ASP A 55 -4.76 -8.53 -0.84
N ALA A 56 -4.73 -7.59 -1.78
CA ALA A 56 -3.77 -6.50 -1.81
C ALA A 56 -4.33 -5.24 -2.48
N TYR A 57 -3.82 -4.09 -2.08
CA TYR A 57 -4.11 -2.79 -2.67
C TYR A 57 -2.85 -2.19 -3.28
N LEU A 58 -2.94 -1.79 -4.54
CA LEU A 58 -1.88 -1.03 -5.20
C LEU A 58 -2.31 0.44 -5.26
N GLY A 59 -1.61 1.29 -4.50
CA GLY A 59 -1.72 2.73 -4.58
C GLY A 59 -0.76 3.32 -5.59
N MET A 60 -1.10 4.46 -6.16
CA MET A 60 -0.30 5.13 -7.18
C MET A 60 0.76 6.07 -6.57
N TYR A 61 0.55 6.52 -5.33
CA TYR A 61 1.48 7.39 -4.60
C TYR A 61 1.30 7.23 -3.08
N HIS A 62 2.28 7.70 -2.34
CA HIS A 62 2.40 7.54 -0.90
C HIS A 62 1.12 7.93 -0.15
N ASP A 63 0.64 9.15 -0.31
CA ASP A 63 -0.48 9.68 0.48
C ASP A 63 -1.84 9.07 0.12
N GLN A 64 -1.91 8.29 -0.95
CA GLN A 64 -3.13 7.57 -1.33
C GLN A 64 -3.44 6.38 -0.41
N VAL A 65 -2.41 5.76 0.16
CA VAL A 65 -2.54 4.52 0.95
C VAL A 65 -1.99 4.61 2.36
N LEU A 66 -0.93 5.38 2.61
CA LEU A 66 -0.26 5.39 3.92
C LEU A 66 -1.13 5.96 5.05
N PRO A 67 -1.89 7.04 4.86
CA PRO A 67 -2.80 7.52 5.91
C PRO A 67 -3.83 6.48 6.33
N VAL A 68 -4.38 5.74 5.36
CA VAL A 68 -5.33 4.65 5.61
C VAL A 68 -4.66 3.50 6.35
N LEU A 69 -3.49 3.06 5.88
CA LEU A 69 -2.72 2.00 6.54
C LEU A 69 -2.45 2.36 8.00
N LYS A 70 -1.95 3.55 8.25
CA LYS A 70 -1.64 4.01 9.62
C LYS A 70 -2.88 4.16 10.50
N THR A 71 -4.01 4.54 9.93
CA THR A 71 -5.27 4.60 10.67
C THR A 71 -5.77 3.21 11.07
N LEU A 72 -5.64 2.22 10.17
CA LEU A 72 -6.14 0.87 10.41
C LEU A 72 -5.21 0.01 11.28
N SER A 73 -3.91 0.24 11.23
CA SER A 73 -2.91 -0.65 11.83
C SER A 73 -1.78 0.09 12.57
N PHE A 74 -2.11 1.20 13.23
CA PHE A 74 -1.13 2.04 13.92
C PHE A 74 -0.20 1.21 14.82
N GLY A 75 1.11 1.29 14.56
CA GLY A 75 2.14 0.53 15.29
C GLY A 75 2.26 -0.96 14.91
N ASN A 76 1.36 -1.50 14.08
CA ASN A 76 1.34 -2.91 13.67
C ASN A 76 1.57 -3.11 12.17
N SER A 77 2.18 -2.15 11.51
CA SER A 77 2.57 -2.23 10.11
C SER A 77 4.09 -2.23 9.95
N ILE A 78 4.54 -2.78 8.85
CA ILE A 78 5.96 -2.84 8.48
C ILE A 78 6.12 -2.52 7.00
N ASN A 79 7.32 -2.14 6.63
CA ASN A 79 7.73 -2.00 5.24
C ASN A 79 8.48 -3.25 4.79
N ILE A 80 8.11 -3.81 3.63
CA ILE A 80 8.81 -4.93 2.99
C ILE A 80 9.22 -4.48 1.59
N THR A 81 10.51 -4.57 1.26
CA THR A 81 11.00 -4.30 -0.09
C THR A 81 10.96 -5.58 -0.91
N LEU A 82 10.22 -5.57 -2.02
CA LEU A 82 10.10 -6.69 -2.93
C LEU A 82 10.96 -6.49 -4.18
N GLY A 83 11.30 -7.59 -4.88
CA GLY A 83 12.05 -7.55 -6.14
C GLY A 83 13.57 -7.38 -5.98
N ILE A 84 14.11 -7.61 -4.80
CA ILE A 84 15.56 -7.63 -4.52
C ILE A 84 15.98 -9.02 -4.03
N PRO A 85 17.27 -9.44 -4.18
CA PRO A 85 17.71 -10.80 -3.85
C PRO A 85 17.96 -11.03 -2.35
N ILE A 86 17.50 -10.14 -1.50
CA ILE A 86 17.59 -10.25 -0.04
C ILE A 86 16.21 -9.99 0.59
N ILE A 87 15.97 -10.53 1.78
CA ILE A 87 14.79 -10.19 2.59
C ILE A 87 15.09 -8.86 3.30
N ARG A 88 14.30 -7.83 2.97
CA ARG A 88 14.41 -6.52 3.61
C ARG A 88 13.07 -6.11 4.20
N THR A 89 13.03 -6.07 5.51
CA THR A 89 11.92 -5.51 6.29
C THR A 89 12.38 -4.31 7.09
N SER A 90 11.52 -3.36 7.35
CA SER A 90 11.80 -2.20 8.20
C SER A 90 10.54 -1.73 8.93
N VAL A 91 10.73 -0.90 9.93
CA VAL A 91 9.64 -0.19 10.60
C VAL A 91 8.91 0.75 9.64
N ASP A 92 7.69 1.07 9.95
CA ASP A 92 6.85 1.97 9.15
C ASP A 92 6.77 3.41 9.69
N HIS A 93 7.57 3.73 10.71
CA HIS A 93 7.62 5.06 11.32
C HIS A 93 8.92 5.82 10.99
N GLY A 94 8.89 7.14 11.16
CA GLY A 94 10.05 8.03 11.00
C GLY A 94 11.00 7.99 12.19
N VAL A 95 11.97 8.91 12.20
CA VAL A 95 13.08 8.95 13.15
C VAL A 95 12.68 9.36 14.57
N ALA A 96 11.54 10.05 14.74
CA ALA A 96 11.01 10.50 16.04
C ALA A 96 12.09 11.18 16.93
N LEU A 97 12.73 12.22 16.40
CA LEU A 97 13.84 12.94 17.06
C LEU A 97 13.44 13.55 18.40
N ASP A 98 12.17 13.88 18.56
CA ASP A 98 11.57 14.45 19.77
C ASP A 98 11.65 13.53 21.00
N ILE A 99 11.69 12.23 20.77
CA ILE A 99 11.82 11.22 21.85
C ILE A 99 13.18 10.54 21.90
N ALA A 100 14.13 10.97 21.06
CA ALA A 100 15.48 10.40 21.04
C ALA A 100 16.17 10.55 22.41
N GLY A 101 16.78 9.46 22.92
CA GLY A 101 17.47 9.44 24.21
C GLY A 101 16.55 9.46 25.44
N THR A 102 15.22 9.44 25.28
CA THR A 102 14.26 9.52 26.40
C THR A 102 13.79 8.16 26.92
N ASN A 103 14.16 7.05 26.30
CA ASN A 103 13.66 5.69 26.54
C ASN A 103 12.13 5.55 26.39
N LYS A 104 11.48 6.43 25.64
CA LYS A 104 10.02 6.42 25.38
C LYS A 104 9.64 5.77 24.05
N SER A 105 10.60 5.29 23.29
CA SER A 105 10.33 4.65 21.98
C SER A 105 9.62 3.32 22.16
N ASP A 106 8.59 3.10 21.33
CA ASP A 106 7.89 1.81 21.27
C ASP A 106 8.61 0.88 20.28
N PRO A 107 9.12 -0.28 20.72
CA PRO A 107 9.83 -1.23 19.86
C PRO A 107 8.91 -2.15 19.05
N SER A 108 7.61 -2.05 19.17
CA SER A 108 6.64 -3.02 18.61
C SER A 108 6.79 -3.20 17.10
N SER A 109 6.93 -2.12 16.34
CA SER A 109 7.11 -2.18 14.88
C SER A 109 8.43 -2.85 14.49
N LEU A 110 9.52 -2.59 15.22
CA LEU A 110 10.81 -3.25 14.98
C LEU A 110 10.73 -4.76 15.28
N ILE A 111 10.11 -5.13 16.39
CA ILE A 111 9.90 -6.53 16.75
C ILE A 111 9.07 -7.24 15.67
N LEU A 112 8.03 -6.60 15.18
CA LEU A 112 7.20 -7.13 14.09
C LEU A 112 8.01 -7.29 12.80
N ALA A 113 8.82 -6.31 12.43
CA ALA A 113 9.70 -6.37 11.25
C ALA A 113 10.67 -7.57 11.34
N ILE A 114 11.32 -7.77 12.48
CA ILE A 114 12.24 -8.90 12.71
C ILE A 114 11.50 -10.24 12.64
N LYS A 115 10.33 -10.36 13.31
CA LYS A 115 9.52 -11.57 13.26
C LYS A 115 9.06 -11.90 11.85
N THR A 116 8.72 -10.89 11.05
CA THR A 116 8.30 -11.09 9.66
C THR A 116 9.48 -11.50 8.80
N ALA A 117 10.65 -10.86 8.93
CA ALA A 117 11.84 -11.31 8.22
C ALA A 117 12.15 -12.79 8.48
N LYS A 118 12.08 -13.23 9.76
CA LYS A 118 12.28 -14.63 10.14
C LYS A 118 11.28 -15.60 9.50
N LYS A 119 10.06 -15.17 9.20
CA LYS A 119 9.04 -16.01 8.54
C LYS A 119 9.24 -16.12 7.02
N LEU A 120 10.01 -15.19 6.44
CA LEU A 120 10.25 -15.13 4.99
C LEU A 120 11.55 -15.88 4.59
N ILE A 121 12.35 -16.32 5.56
CA ILE A 121 13.51 -17.21 5.39
C ILE A 121 13.02 -18.66 5.32
#